data_bc3c49418d9586a9a8aabd1ee9ad5a94
#
_entry.id   bc3c49418d9586a9a8aabd1ee9ad5a94
#
_cell.length_a   1.000
_cell.length_b   1.000
_cell.length_c   1.000
_cell.angle_alpha   90.00
_cell.angle_beta   90.00
_cell.angle_gamma   90.00
#
_symmetry.space_group_name_H-M   'P 1'
#
loop_
_entity.id
_entity.type
_entity.pdbx_description
1 polymer ?
#
loop_
_entity_poly.entity_id
_entity_poly.type
_entity_poly.pdbx_seq_one_letter_code
_entity_poly.pdbx_strand_id
1 'polypeptide(L)'
;MGGLYGPLGGLDELPCATTLADTPTGALVLSDTAALSGRVWSQSASVMPNREWAVSVGTARPEAASILDRIASRQITNARPCIFYSEAALVGNMLDPAGALMSPHRWSNITPAGSQVLPSRSEHPRWLESGACPPDGGWANLSNIPVPHERTVTVAVTVSPYAGKQARFWVDELRMDGSTLRVHKTQTNDADRRLVHTFTTSGETVALTIGVSGAVIVVDPQVTLTDRLVPWSPGAGCLNAYLATVPSREAQAAYIVANDWGRRSAYSWVIREIGDAHMAHTG
;
A
#
# COMPACT_ATOMS: atom_id res chain seq x y z
N MET A 1 11.33 -12.69 -3.75
CA MET A 1 11.36 -11.44 -2.99
C MET A 1 10.45 -11.64 -1.81
N GLY A 2 10.94 -11.49 -0.59
CA GLY A 2 10.08 -11.39 0.60
C GLY A 2 9.33 -10.06 0.59
N GLY A 3 8.60 -9.74 1.63
CA GLY A 3 7.99 -8.42 1.77
C GLY A 3 9.02 -7.30 1.92
N LEU A 4 8.54 -6.08 2.13
CA LEU A 4 9.34 -4.92 2.50
C LEU A 4 8.94 -4.45 3.90
N TYR A 5 9.89 -4.02 4.69
CA TYR A 5 9.67 -3.44 6.02
C TYR A 5 10.67 -2.33 6.32
N GLY A 6 10.20 -1.23 6.88
CA GLY A 6 11.07 -0.14 7.30
C GLY A 6 10.38 1.21 7.32
N PRO A 7 11.09 2.26 7.73
CA PRO A 7 10.59 3.63 7.67
C PRO A 7 10.52 4.14 6.22
N LEU A 8 9.83 5.24 6.01
CA LEU A 8 9.83 5.95 4.72
C LEU A 8 11.27 6.30 4.32
N GLY A 9 11.66 5.95 3.11
CA GLY A 9 13.03 6.13 2.59
C GLY A 9 14.05 5.12 3.10
N GLY A 10 13.63 4.10 3.86
CA GLY A 10 14.49 3.04 4.38
C GLY A 10 13.79 1.67 4.36
N LEU A 11 13.08 1.36 3.27
CA LEU A 11 12.44 0.07 3.07
C LEU A 11 13.49 -0.99 2.77
N ASP A 12 13.64 -1.95 3.67
CA ASP A 12 14.50 -3.11 3.52
C ASP A 12 13.70 -4.32 3.02
N GLU A 13 14.32 -5.12 2.16
CA GLU A 13 13.74 -6.37 1.67
C GLU A 13 13.81 -7.47 2.73
N LEU A 14 12.66 -8.02 3.08
CA LEU A 14 12.56 -9.15 3.99
C LEU A 14 12.89 -10.47 3.26
N PRO A 15 13.45 -11.47 3.97
CA PRO A 15 13.52 -12.82 3.44
C PRO A 15 12.13 -13.37 3.14
N CYS A 16 12.05 -14.29 2.16
CA CYS A 16 10.79 -14.96 1.85
C CYS A 16 10.24 -15.64 3.10
N ALA A 17 9.03 -15.31 3.46
CA ALA A 17 8.35 -15.94 4.59
C ALA A 17 8.02 -17.41 4.26
N THR A 18 8.27 -18.30 5.20
CA THR A 18 7.81 -19.70 5.11
C THR A 18 6.30 -19.76 5.33
N THR A 19 5.80 -18.95 6.27
CA THR A 19 4.37 -18.75 6.51
C THR A 19 4.10 -17.28 6.76
N LEU A 20 3.04 -16.78 6.17
CA LEU A 20 2.51 -15.45 6.40
C LEU A 20 1.00 -15.62 6.64
N ALA A 21 0.56 -15.40 7.87
CA ALA A 21 -0.86 -15.35 8.19
C ALA A 21 -1.28 -13.88 8.28
N ASP A 22 -2.21 -13.48 7.42
CA ASP A 22 -2.86 -12.17 7.45
C ASP A 22 -4.21 -12.34 8.14
N THR A 23 -4.35 -11.74 9.30
CA THR A 23 -5.57 -11.84 10.09
C THR A 23 -6.12 -10.45 10.30
N PRO A 24 -7.31 -10.13 9.79
CA PRO A 24 -7.98 -8.89 10.13
C PRO A 24 -8.32 -8.91 11.64
N THR A 25 -7.67 -8.05 12.39
CA THR A 25 -7.94 -7.86 13.82
C THR A 25 -8.84 -6.66 14.02
N GLY A 26 -10.09 -6.79 13.73
CA GLY A 26 -11.06 -5.74 13.93
C GLY A 26 -12.43 -6.37 13.91
N ALA A 27 -12.90 -6.78 15.06
CA ALA A 27 -14.31 -7.14 15.17
C ALA A 27 -15.13 -5.87 14.92
N LEU A 28 -16.10 -5.95 14.02
CA LEU A 28 -17.21 -5.02 14.02
C LEU A 28 -17.82 -5.10 15.43
N VAL A 29 -17.56 -4.12 16.28
CA VAL A 29 -18.17 -4.07 17.60
C VAL A 29 -19.62 -3.61 17.37
N LEU A 30 -20.49 -4.60 17.27
CA LEU A 30 -21.95 -4.37 17.31
C LEU A 30 -22.33 -4.22 18.79
N SER A 31 -22.75 -3.04 19.18
CA SER A 31 -23.38 -2.83 20.47
C SER A 31 -24.89 -2.82 20.24
N ASP A 32 -25.53 -3.90 20.65
CA ASP A 32 -26.99 -4.00 20.60
C ASP A 32 -27.58 -3.49 21.92
N THR A 33 -28.34 -2.41 21.87
CA THR A 33 -29.08 -1.90 23.01
C THR A 33 -30.56 -2.20 22.81
N ALA A 34 -31.13 -3.04 23.63
CA ALA A 34 -32.56 -3.30 23.67
C ALA A 34 -33.28 -2.18 24.43
N ALA A 35 -34.18 -1.45 23.81
CA ALA A 35 -35.07 -0.55 24.49
C ALA A 35 -36.20 -1.32 25.19
N LEU A 36 -36.75 -0.74 26.26
CA LEU A 36 -37.91 -1.30 26.98
C LEU A 36 -39.12 -1.59 26.07
N SER A 37 -39.17 -0.98 24.88
CA SER A 37 -40.18 -1.23 23.84
C SER A 37 -39.94 -2.49 23.01
N GLY A 38 -38.89 -3.28 23.28
CA GLY A 38 -38.49 -4.41 22.50
C GLY A 38 -37.81 -4.09 21.18
N ARG A 39 -37.56 -2.81 20.86
CA ARG A 39 -36.74 -2.43 19.71
C ARG A 39 -35.26 -2.58 20.04
N VAL A 40 -34.54 -3.28 19.15
CA VAL A 40 -33.08 -3.40 19.22
C VAL A 40 -32.48 -2.32 18.33
N TRP A 41 -31.60 -1.53 18.89
CA TRP A 41 -30.77 -0.56 18.17
C TRP A 41 -29.36 -1.13 18.08
N SER A 42 -28.92 -1.42 16.87
CA SER A 42 -27.55 -1.84 16.61
C SER A 42 -26.72 -0.62 16.25
N GLN A 43 -25.74 -0.29 17.06
CA GLN A 43 -24.71 0.68 16.70
C GLN A 43 -23.46 -0.08 16.26
N SER A 44 -23.04 0.13 15.02
CA SER A 44 -21.76 -0.34 14.56
C SER A 44 -20.72 0.78 14.77
N ALA A 45 -19.78 0.56 15.66
CA ALA A 45 -18.54 1.34 15.60
C ALA A 45 -17.70 0.74 14.47
N SER A 46 -17.62 1.42 13.34
CA SER A 46 -16.68 1.09 12.29
C SER A 46 -15.29 1.52 12.78
N VAL A 47 -14.66 0.65 13.52
CA VAL A 47 -13.21 0.70 13.66
C VAL A 47 -12.68 0.08 12.38
N MET A 48 -11.88 0.80 11.59
CA MET A 48 -11.17 0.18 10.48
C MET A 48 -10.44 -1.04 11.04
N PRO A 49 -10.63 -2.23 10.45
CA PRO A 49 -9.99 -3.42 10.96
C PRO A 49 -8.48 -3.22 10.87
N ASN A 50 -7.81 -3.22 12.00
CA ASN A 50 -6.36 -3.30 12.03
C ASN A 50 -5.98 -4.69 11.53
N ARG A 51 -5.00 -4.73 10.62
CA ARG A 51 -4.46 -5.99 10.14
C ARG A 51 -3.31 -6.44 11.03
N GLU A 52 -3.19 -7.73 11.20
CA GLU A 52 -2.09 -8.35 11.91
C GLU A 52 -1.47 -9.45 11.03
N TRP A 53 -0.16 -9.41 10.90
CA TRP A 53 0.60 -10.39 10.14
C TRP A 53 1.52 -11.18 11.07
N ALA A 54 1.26 -12.46 11.19
CA ALA A 54 2.18 -13.39 11.81
C ALA A 54 3.16 -13.89 10.74
N VAL A 55 4.42 -13.56 10.89
CA VAL A 55 5.48 -13.85 9.93
C VAL A 55 6.41 -14.90 10.51
N SER A 56 6.70 -15.95 9.73
CA SER A 56 7.67 -16.97 10.08
C SER A 56 8.60 -17.24 8.91
N VAL A 57 9.90 -17.25 9.17
CA VAL A 57 10.96 -17.56 8.22
C VAL A 57 11.71 -18.77 8.75
N GLY A 58 11.54 -19.93 8.09
CA GLY A 58 12.09 -21.19 8.55
C GLY A 58 13.61 -21.24 8.45
N THR A 59 14.21 -20.58 7.45
CA THR A 59 15.66 -20.61 7.23
C THR A 59 16.11 -19.34 6.52
N ALA A 60 16.78 -18.44 7.23
CA ALA A 60 17.37 -17.24 6.67
C ALA A 60 18.87 -17.44 6.39
N ARG A 61 19.33 -16.97 5.21
CA ARG A 61 20.76 -16.87 4.90
C ARG A 61 21.39 -15.76 5.71
N PRO A 62 22.69 -15.78 5.99
CA PRO A 62 23.37 -14.75 6.78
C PRO A 62 23.14 -13.31 6.27
N GLU A 63 23.15 -13.12 4.96
CA GLU A 63 22.92 -11.81 4.34
C GLU A 63 21.48 -11.32 4.56
N ALA A 64 20.51 -12.21 4.39
CA ALA A 64 19.11 -11.91 4.63
C ALA A 64 18.78 -11.81 6.13
N ALA A 65 19.54 -12.51 7.00
CA ALA A 65 19.36 -12.45 8.43
C ALA A 65 19.77 -11.09 9.02
N SER A 66 20.63 -10.33 8.35
CA SER A 66 21.09 -9.02 8.85
C SER A 66 19.93 -8.04 9.08
N ILE A 67 18.93 -8.04 8.20
CA ILE A 67 17.72 -7.22 8.35
C ILE A 67 16.91 -7.69 9.54
N LEU A 68 16.73 -9.00 9.68
CA LEU A 68 15.99 -9.59 10.79
C LEU A 68 16.70 -9.34 12.12
N ASP A 69 18.02 -9.37 12.14
CA ASP A 69 18.82 -9.03 13.32
C ASP A 69 18.72 -7.53 13.66
N ARG A 70 18.63 -6.64 12.68
CA ARG A 70 18.35 -5.21 12.89
C ARG A 70 16.94 -4.99 13.46
N ILE A 71 15.96 -5.72 13.01
CA ILE A 71 14.61 -5.72 13.59
C ILE A 71 14.66 -6.25 15.03
N ALA A 72 15.32 -7.38 15.26
CA ALA A 72 15.44 -8.02 16.58
C ALA A 72 16.20 -7.14 17.59
N SER A 73 17.24 -6.45 17.16
CA SER A 73 18.01 -5.51 18.00
C SER A 73 17.35 -4.14 18.15
N ARG A 74 16.13 -3.95 17.61
CA ARG A 74 15.39 -2.70 17.61
C ARG A 74 16.11 -1.52 16.94
N GLN A 75 17.03 -1.78 16.05
CA GLN A 75 17.68 -0.74 15.25
C GLN A 75 16.68 -0.13 14.23
N ILE A 76 15.70 -0.93 13.78
CA ILE A 76 14.49 -0.44 13.12
C ILE A 76 13.46 -0.27 14.24
N THR A 77 13.33 0.94 14.74
CA THR A 77 12.66 1.19 16.02
C THR A 77 11.14 1.17 15.91
N ASN A 78 10.48 0.64 16.95
CA ASN A 78 9.04 0.78 17.18
C ASN A 78 8.63 2.23 17.54
N ALA A 79 9.59 3.16 17.68
CA ALA A 79 9.31 4.55 18.03
C ALA A 79 8.78 5.38 16.85
N ARG A 80 8.92 4.87 15.63
CA ARG A 80 8.37 5.50 14.42
C ARG A 80 7.53 4.49 13.66
N PRO A 81 6.40 4.92 13.08
CA PRO A 81 5.64 4.04 12.20
C PRO A 81 6.53 3.56 11.06
N CYS A 82 6.50 2.26 10.83
CA CYS A 82 7.14 1.63 9.69
C CYS A 82 6.08 1.29 8.64
N ILE A 83 6.55 1.00 7.47
CA ILE A 83 5.74 0.53 6.36
C ILE A 83 5.99 -0.98 6.25
N PHE A 84 4.92 -1.72 6.03
CA PHE A 84 5.02 -3.15 5.75
C PHE A 84 4.27 -3.47 4.46
N TYR A 85 4.97 -4.11 3.54
CA TYR A 85 4.38 -4.71 2.35
C TYR A 85 4.63 -6.20 2.37
N SER A 86 3.56 -6.99 2.37
CA SER A 86 3.66 -8.41 2.11
C SER A 86 4.04 -8.64 0.63
N GLU A 87 4.56 -9.82 0.31
CA GLU A 87 4.85 -10.19 -1.07
C GLU A 87 3.61 -10.04 -1.98
N ALA A 88 2.44 -10.42 -1.48
CA ALA A 88 1.18 -10.26 -2.21
C ALA A 88 0.83 -8.79 -2.47
N ALA A 89 1.12 -7.89 -1.53
CA ALA A 89 0.93 -6.45 -1.73
C ALA A 89 1.84 -5.89 -2.83
N LEU A 90 3.09 -6.33 -2.88
CA LEU A 90 4.07 -5.86 -3.87
C LEU A 90 3.67 -6.19 -5.31
N VAL A 91 3.09 -7.37 -5.53
CA VAL A 91 2.68 -7.82 -6.86
C VAL A 91 1.21 -7.54 -7.19
N GLY A 92 0.37 -7.35 -6.19
CA GLY A 92 -1.05 -7.05 -6.35
C GLY A 92 -1.36 -5.56 -6.41
N ASN A 93 -1.23 -4.89 -5.30
CA ASN A 93 -1.36 -3.43 -5.19
C ASN A 93 -0.71 -2.94 -3.89
N MET A 94 0.30 -2.12 -4.00
CA MET A 94 1.03 -1.55 -2.86
C MET A 94 0.25 -0.44 -2.15
N LEU A 95 -0.79 0.10 -2.77
CA LEU A 95 -1.60 1.14 -2.13
C LEU A 95 -2.25 0.60 -0.85
N ASP A 96 -2.38 1.47 0.13
CA ASP A 96 -3.28 1.21 1.25
C ASP A 96 -4.73 1.12 0.74
N PRO A 97 -5.63 0.41 1.45
CA PRO A 97 -7.01 0.25 0.99
C PRO A 97 -7.74 1.56 0.75
N ALA A 98 -7.51 2.58 1.58
CA ALA A 98 -8.14 3.89 1.42
C ALA A 98 -7.64 4.60 0.15
N GLY A 99 -6.36 4.48 -0.17
CA GLY A 99 -5.78 4.99 -1.41
C GLY A 99 -6.30 4.26 -2.64
N ALA A 100 -6.35 2.92 -2.60
CA ALA A 100 -6.84 2.10 -3.69
C ALA A 100 -8.34 2.27 -3.98
N LEU A 101 -9.14 2.56 -2.94
CA LEU A 101 -10.58 2.77 -3.02
C LEU A 101 -10.97 4.24 -3.21
N MET A 102 -10.04 5.12 -3.56
CA MET A 102 -10.28 6.54 -3.85
C MET A 102 -10.89 7.32 -2.67
N SER A 103 -10.55 6.97 -1.43
CA SER A 103 -11.05 7.66 -0.24
C SER A 103 -10.63 9.14 -0.22
N PRO A 104 -11.56 10.08 0.03
CA PRO A 104 -11.24 11.51 0.17
C PRO A 104 -10.27 11.84 1.30
N HIS A 105 -10.13 10.95 2.28
CA HIS A 105 -9.16 11.10 3.37
C HIS A 105 -7.72 10.84 2.91
N ARG A 106 -7.56 10.10 1.83
CA ARG A 106 -6.26 9.69 1.32
C ARG A 106 -5.86 10.44 0.04
N TRP A 107 -6.84 10.76 -0.78
CA TRP A 107 -6.65 11.56 -1.99
C TRP A 107 -6.92 13.03 -1.74
N SER A 108 -5.98 13.89 -2.11
CA SER A 108 -6.20 15.34 -2.07
C SER A 108 -7.14 15.77 -3.18
N ASN A 109 -8.09 16.65 -2.87
CA ASN A 109 -9.01 17.28 -3.85
C ASN A 109 -9.87 16.30 -4.65
N ILE A 110 -10.09 15.09 -4.15
CA ILE A 110 -11.05 14.16 -4.75
C ILE A 110 -12.42 14.33 -4.08
N THR A 111 -13.46 14.15 -4.87
CA THR A 111 -14.83 14.05 -4.36
C THR A 111 -15.40 12.69 -4.72
N PRO A 112 -16.30 12.12 -3.92
CA PRO A 112 -17.03 10.93 -4.33
C PRO A 112 -17.70 11.17 -5.68
N ALA A 113 -17.64 10.20 -6.59
CA ALA A 113 -18.28 10.33 -7.90
C ALA A 113 -19.81 10.36 -7.80
N GLY A 114 -20.36 9.99 -6.65
CA GLY A 114 -21.79 10.01 -6.38
C GLY A 114 -22.56 9.08 -7.32
N SER A 115 -23.54 9.63 -8.02
CA SER A 115 -24.35 8.89 -9.01
C SER A 115 -23.68 8.75 -10.39
N GLN A 116 -22.43 9.18 -10.54
CA GLN A 116 -21.70 9.05 -11.80
C GLN A 116 -21.53 7.58 -12.19
N VAL A 117 -21.59 7.32 -13.47
CA VAL A 117 -21.39 5.96 -14.00
C VAL A 117 -19.90 5.63 -13.94
N LEU A 118 -19.57 4.52 -13.30
CA LEU A 118 -18.20 4.02 -13.29
C LEU A 118 -17.73 3.69 -14.71
N PRO A 119 -16.43 3.88 -15.00
CA PRO A 119 -15.85 3.47 -16.26
C PRO A 119 -16.15 1.99 -16.59
N SER A 120 -16.46 1.70 -17.84
CA SER A 120 -16.82 0.33 -18.27
C SER A 120 -15.67 -0.67 -18.13
N ARG A 121 -14.42 -0.16 -18.10
CA ARG A 121 -13.21 -0.96 -17.91
C ARG A 121 -12.73 -1.03 -16.47
N SER A 122 -13.54 -0.52 -15.53
CA SER A 122 -13.21 -0.60 -14.12
C SER A 122 -13.35 -2.02 -13.59
N GLU A 123 -12.34 -2.48 -12.86
CA GLU A 123 -12.40 -3.68 -12.03
C GLU A 123 -12.92 -3.35 -10.61
N HIS A 124 -13.16 -2.07 -10.34
CA HIS A 124 -13.67 -1.57 -9.07
C HIS A 124 -15.11 -2.07 -8.84
N PRO A 125 -15.41 -2.73 -7.73
CA PRO A 125 -16.78 -3.13 -7.43
C PRO A 125 -17.70 -1.92 -7.39
N ARG A 126 -18.84 -1.98 -8.09
CA ARG A 126 -19.77 -0.84 -8.25
C ARG A 126 -20.36 -0.29 -6.95
N TRP A 127 -20.29 -1.05 -5.87
CA TRP A 127 -20.74 -0.63 -4.55
C TRP A 127 -19.66 0.11 -3.74
N LEU A 128 -18.41 0.13 -4.22
CA LEU A 128 -17.35 0.91 -3.61
C LEU A 128 -17.34 2.33 -4.15
N GLU A 129 -16.80 3.24 -3.36
CA GLU A 129 -16.67 4.64 -3.75
C GLU A 129 -15.70 4.80 -4.93
N SER A 130 -16.07 5.64 -5.87
CA SER A 130 -15.21 6.11 -6.95
C SER A 130 -14.93 7.59 -6.77
N GLY A 131 -13.78 8.02 -7.24
CA GLY A 131 -13.39 9.43 -7.15
C GLY A 131 -13.70 10.21 -8.41
N ALA A 132 -14.02 11.46 -8.23
CA ALA A 132 -14.14 12.43 -9.33
C ALA A 132 -13.26 13.65 -9.05
N CYS A 133 -12.53 14.11 -10.07
CA CYS A 133 -11.93 15.43 -10.03
C CYS A 133 -13.01 16.50 -10.25
N PRO A 134 -12.90 17.68 -9.62
CA PRO A 134 -13.84 18.76 -9.82
C PRO A 134 -14.04 19.11 -11.29
N PRO A 135 -15.29 19.41 -11.73
CA PRO A 135 -15.60 19.67 -13.14
C PRO A 135 -14.89 20.89 -13.73
N ASP A 136 -14.41 21.80 -12.91
CA ASP A 136 -13.75 23.05 -13.33
C ASP A 136 -12.27 22.88 -13.73
N GLY A 137 -11.83 21.65 -13.99
CA GLY A 137 -10.46 21.37 -14.38
C GLY A 137 -9.51 21.20 -13.19
N GLY A 138 -10.04 20.86 -12.04
CA GLY A 138 -9.29 20.56 -10.83
C GLY A 138 -8.30 19.41 -11.00
N TRP A 139 -7.53 19.20 -9.97
CA TRP A 139 -6.58 18.10 -9.89
C TRP A 139 -6.81 17.32 -8.59
N ALA A 140 -6.47 16.05 -8.61
CA ALA A 140 -6.42 15.22 -7.43
C ALA A 140 -5.12 14.43 -7.41
N ASN A 141 -4.58 14.18 -6.24
CA ASN A 141 -3.38 13.37 -6.10
C ASN A 141 -3.42 12.44 -4.89
N LEU A 142 -2.75 11.32 -5.04
CA LEU A 142 -2.39 10.39 -3.99
C LEU A 142 -0.88 10.51 -3.79
N SER A 143 -0.48 11.15 -2.72
CA SER A 143 0.93 11.43 -2.41
C SER A 143 1.50 10.42 -1.42
N ASN A 144 2.83 10.44 -1.31
CA ASN A 144 3.58 9.66 -0.32
C ASN A 144 3.27 8.16 -0.39
N ILE A 145 3.28 7.60 -1.59
CA ILE A 145 3.20 6.15 -1.79
C ILE A 145 4.61 5.59 -1.66
N PRO A 146 4.96 4.93 -0.55
CA PRO A 146 6.32 4.45 -0.33
C PRO A 146 6.69 3.38 -1.35
N VAL A 147 7.86 3.55 -1.95
CA VAL A 147 8.42 2.57 -2.90
C VAL A 147 9.92 2.40 -2.64
N PRO A 148 10.48 1.24 -2.90
CA PRO A 148 11.92 1.05 -2.87
C PRO A 148 12.58 1.76 -4.06
N HIS A 149 13.81 2.21 -3.87
CA HIS A 149 14.65 2.76 -4.93
C HIS A 149 15.19 1.65 -5.86
N GLU A 150 15.59 2.03 -7.06
CA GLU A 150 16.19 1.14 -8.08
C GLU A 150 15.37 -0.13 -8.38
N ARG A 151 14.03 0.01 -8.33
CA ARG A 151 13.10 -1.09 -8.63
C ARG A 151 12.16 -0.72 -9.75
N THR A 152 11.80 -1.71 -10.54
CA THR A 152 10.78 -1.54 -11.57
C THR A 152 9.41 -1.47 -10.92
N VAL A 153 8.69 -0.39 -11.24
CA VAL A 153 7.35 -0.10 -10.71
C VAL A 153 6.39 0.11 -11.88
N THR A 154 5.22 -0.49 -11.78
CA THR A 154 4.09 -0.20 -12.68
C THR A 154 3.03 0.57 -11.91
N VAL A 155 2.67 1.73 -12.44
CA VAL A 155 1.60 2.61 -11.93
C VAL A 155 0.47 2.64 -12.94
N ALA A 156 -0.76 2.47 -12.48
CA ALA A 156 -1.92 2.49 -13.35
C ALA A 156 -3.13 3.16 -12.71
N VAL A 157 -4.00 3.71 -13.54
CA VAL A 157 -5.29 4.31 -13.14
C VAL A 157 -6.28 4.20 -14.31
N THR A 158 -7.54 4.00 -14.02
CA THR A 158 -8.61 4.07 -15.03
C THR A 158 -9.28 5.44 -14.95
N VAL A 159 -9.41 6.10 -16.08
CA VAL A 159 -9.99 7.44 -16.19
C VAL A 159 -11.14 7.45 -17.21
N SER A 160 -12.18 8.23 -16.91
CA SER A 160 -13.26 8.51 -17.84
C SER A 160 -13.54 10.02 -17.83
N PRO A 161 -12.96 10.76 -18.78
CA PRO A 161 -13.25 12.19 -18.95
C PRO A 161 -14.73 12.43 -19.24
N TYR A 162 -15.27 13.49 -18.66
CA TYR A 162 -16.60 13.96 -19.08
C TYR A 162 -16.61 14.38 -20.55
N ALA A 163 -17.78 14.34 -21.20
CA ALA A 163 -17.91 14.62 -22.62
C ALA A 163 -17.24 15.94 -23.03
N GLY A 164 -16.37 15.87 -24.04
CA GLY A 164 -15.62 17.00 -24.55
C GLY A 164 -14.47 17.50 -23.63
N LYS A 165 -14.16 16.78 -22.56
CA LYS A 165 -13.09 17.11 -21.63
C LYS A 165 -11.89 16.20 -21.83
N GLN A 166 -10.77 16.57 -21.20
CA GLN A 166 -9.52 15.83 -21.26
C GLN A 166 -9.06 15.46 -19.86
N ALA A 167 -8.66 14.20 -19.69
CA ALA A 167 -7.96 13.74 -18.52
C ALA A 167 -6.45 13.84 -18.70
N ARG A 168 -5.75 14.22 -17.65
CA ARG A 168 -4.29 14.16 -17.55
C ARG A 168 -3.92 13.24 -16.41
N PHE A 169 -2.87 12.47 -16.60
CA PHE A 169 -2.31 11.59 -15.60
C PHE A 169 -0.81 11.85 -15.51
N TRP A 170 -0.28 11.86 -14.29
CA TRP A 170 1.17 11.98 -14.07
C TRP A 170 1.62 11.17 -12.87
N VAL A 171 2.92 10.90 -12.85
CA VAL A 171 3.62 10.26 -11.75
C VAL A 171 4.85 11.10 -11.42
N ASP A 172 5.00 11.43 -10.14
CA ASP A 172 6.16 12.14 -9.61
C ASP A 172 6.88 11.24 -8.60
N GLU A 173 8.21 11.23 -8.64
CA GLU A 173 9.06 10.69 -7.59
C GLU A 173 9.33 11.75 -6.53
N LEU A 174 9.11 11.42 -5.26
CA LEU A 174 9.63 12.15 -4.13
C LEU A 174 11.02 11.58 -3.78
N ARG A 175 12.02 12.44 -3.69
CA ARG A 175 13.40 12.09 -3.40
C ARG A 175 13.77 12.33 -1.94
N MET A 176 14.90 11.74 -1.50
CA MET A 176 15.42 11.87 -0.13
C MET A 176 15.68 13.32 0.28
N ASP A 177 16.04 14.19 -0.66
CA ASP A 177 16.25 15.63 -0.43
C ASP A 177 14.96 16.45 -0.36
N GLY A 178 13.79 15.79 -0.48
CA GLY A 178 12.48 16.44 -0.52
C GLY A 178 12.09 17.02 -1.89
N SER A 179 12.96 16.94 -2.88
CA SER A 179 12.63 17.36 -4.25
C SER A 179 11.69 16.37 -4.93
N THR A 180 10.99 16.83 -5.95
CA THR A 180 10.13 15.99 -6.77
C THR A 180 10.58 15.99 -8.22
N LEU A 181 10.59 14.80 -8.84
CA LEU A 181 10.89 14.61 -10.23
C LEU A 181 9.68 14.03 -10.95
N ARG A 182 9.18 14.73 -11.98
CA ARG A 182 8.14 14.17 -12.83
C ARG A 182 8.71 13.12 -13.77
N VAL A 183 8.32 11.87 -13.57
CA VAL A 183 8.78 10.73 -14.37
C VAL A 183 7.82 10.37 -15.49
N HIS A 184 6.54 10.76 -15.35
CA HIS A 184 5.54 10.50 -16.39
C HIS A 184 4.48 11.59 -16.45
N LYS A 185 4.00 11.87 -17.68
CA LYS A 185 2.84 12.71 -17.94
C LYS A 185 2.19 12.29 -19.24
N THR A 186 0.91 12.00 -19.20
CA THR A 186 0.11 11.70 -20.39
C THR A 186 -1.27 12.35 -20.31
N GLN A 187 -1.98 12.35 -21.43
CA GLN A 187 -3.34 12.89 -21.53
C GLN A 187 -4.17 12.02 -22.46
N THR A 188 -5.48 12.00 -22.23
CA THR A 188 -6.45 11.30 -23.09
C THR A 188 -7.79 12.02 -23.10
N ASN A 189 -8.47 11.93 -24.25
CA ASN A 189 -9.87 12.31 -24.39
C ASN A 189 -10.77 11.07 -24.42
N ASP A 190 -10.17 9.88 -24.44
CA ASP A 190 -10.92 8.61 -24.53
C ASP A 190 -11.59 8.32 -23.19
N ALA A 191 -12.89 7.99 -23.25
CA ALA A 191 -13.60 7.45 -22.11
C ALA A 191 -13.06 6.06 -21.75
N ASP A 192 -13.18 5.70 -20.48
CA ASP A 192 -12.86 4.38 -19.95
C ASP A 192 -11.45 3.88 -20.33
N ARG A 193 -10.47 4.79 -20.23
CA ARG A 193 -9.08 4.51 -20.57
C ARG A 193 -8.29 4.05 -19.36
N ARG A 194 -7.70 2.87 -19.41
CA ARG A 194 -6.65 2.43 -18.48
C ARG A 194 -5.33 3.08 -18.89
N LEU A 195 -4.81 3.97 -18.05
CA LEU A 195 -3.50 4.59 -18.23
C LEU A 195 -2.47 3.84 -17.40
N VAL A 196 -1.35 3.50 -18.02
CA VAL A 196 -0.32 2.65 -17.41
C VAL A 196 1.05 3.26 -17.68
N HIS A 197 1.90 3.28 -16.67
CA HIS A 197 3.30 3.65 -16.81
C HIS A 197 4.19 2.71 -16.02
N THR A 198 5.19 2.14 -16.67
CA THR A 198 6.22 1.29 -16.07
C THR A 198 7.57 1.96 -16.18
N PHE A 199 8.29 2.04 -15.09
CA PHE A 199 9.62 2.68 -15.03
C PHE A 199 10.43 2.09 -13.87
N THR A 200 11.73 2.39 -13.84
CA THR A 200 12.60 2.05 -12.70
C THR A 200 12.80 3.30 -11.86
N THR A 201 12.54 3.18 -10.56
CA THR A 201 12.73 4.26 -9.59
C THR A 201 14.19 4.66 -9.50
N SER A 202 14.49 5.93 -9.25
CA SER A 202 15.86 6.42 -9.08
C SER A 202 16.46 5.95 -7.74
N GLY A 203 17.79 6.01 -7.61
CA GLY A 203 18.48 5.65 -6.36
C GLY A 203 18.15 6.55 -5.17
N GLU A 204 17.52 7.69 -5.41
CA GLU A 204 17.12 8.66 -4.38
C GLU A 204 15.62 8.62 -4.07
N THR A 205 14.84 7.80 -4.76
CA THR A 205 13.38 7.73 -4.59
C THR A 205 13.01 7.18 -3.23
N VAL A 206 12.10 7.87 -2.55
CA VAL A 206 11.52 7.41 -1.28
C VAL A 206 10.03 7.13 -1.39
N ALA A 207 9.34 7.83 -2.26
CA ALA A 207 7.90 7.67 -2.49
C ALA A 207 7.48 8.13 -3.88
N LEU A 208 6.26 7.80 -4.27
CA LEU A 208 5.61 8.29 -5.48
C LEU A 208 4.41 9.16 -5.15
N THR A 209 4.08 10.03 -6.08
CA THR A 209 2.79 10.71 -6.15
C THR A 209 2.12 10.36 -7.46
N ILE A 210 0.87 9.91 -7.39
CA ILE A 210 -0.01 9.74 -8.55
C ILE A 210 -0.92 10.93 -8.62
N GLY A 211 -0.98 11.59 -9.78
CA GLY A 211 -1.86 12.71 -9.97
C GLY A 211 -2.73 12.57 -11.21
N VAL A 212 -3.94 13.09 -11.11
CA VAL A 212 -4.90 13.20 -12.21
C VAL A 212 -5.51 14.59 -12.23
N SER A 213 -5.84 15.11 -13.40
CA SER A 213 -6.53 16.39 -13.54
C SER A 213 -7.45 16.43 -14.74
N GLY A 214 -8.35 17.38 -14.70
CA GLY A 214 -9.44 17.54 -15.68
C GLY A 214 -10.77 17.13 -15.06
N ALA A 215 -11.86 17.42 -15.76
CA ALA A 215 -13.19 16.93 -15.37
C ALA A 215 -13.28 15.45 -15.71
N VAL A 216 -13.03 14.58 -14.74
CA VAL A 216 -12.81 13.14 -14.96
C VAL A 216 -13.26 12.30 -13.77
N ILE A 217 -13.85 11.15 -14.06
CA ILE A 217 -14.02 10.07 -13.09
C ILE A 217 -12.75 9.24 -13.07
N VAL A 218 -12.31 8.88 -11.88
CA VAL A 218 -11.06 8.16 -11.63
C VAL A 218 -11.35 6.94 -10.77
N VAL A 219 -10.85 5.79 -11.18
CA VAL A 219 -10.98 4.53 -10.43
C VAL A 219 -9.75 3.65 -10.62
N ASP A 220 -9.67 2.60 -9.83
CA ASP A 220 -8.66 1.53 -9.94
C ASP A 220 -7.21 2.03 -9.90
N PRO A 221 -6.83 2.96 -8.99
CA PRO A 221 -5.43 3.29 -8.85
C PRO A 221 -4.66 2.07 -8.36
N GLN A 222 -3.46 1.89 -8.91
CA GLN A 222 -2.65 0.72 -8.63
C GLN A 222 -1.17 1.06 -8.73
N VAL A 223 -0.38 0.54 -7.80
CA VAL A 223 1.08 0.55 -7.82
C VAL A 223 1.57 -0.84 -7.51
N THR A 224 2.45 -1.38 -8.33
CA THR A 224 3.02 -2.72 -8.16
C THR A 224 4.51 -2.72 -8.45
N LEU A 225 5.27 -3.62 -7.81
CA LEU A 225 6.67 -3.90 -8.15
C LEU A 225 6.75 -4.97 -9.25
N THR A 226 6.11 -4.69 -10.37
CA THR A 226 6.09 -5.57 -11.54
C THR A 226 6.47 -4.77 -12.78
N ASP A 227 6.97 -5.45 -13.79
CA ASP A 227 7.31 -4.88 -15.08
C ASP A 227 6.10 -4.82 -16.05
N ARG A 228 4.93 -5.23 -15.58
CA ARG A 228 3.70 -5.31 -16.36
C ARG A 228 2.48 -5.02 -15.51
N LEU A 229 1.41 -4.61 -16.18
CA LEU A 229 0.11 -4.45 -15.55
C LEU A 229 -0.42 -5.83 -15.10
N VAL A 230 -0.88 -5.89 -13.86
CA VAL A 230 -1.59 -7.04 -13.30
C VAL A 230 -3.05 -6.64 -13.01
N PRO A 231 -3.97 -7.60 -12.79
CA PRO A 231 -5.34 -7.30 -12.38
C PRO A 231 -5.36 -6.38 -11.17
N TRP A 232 -6.30 -5.46 -11.14
CA TRP A 232 -6.45 -4.56 -10.01
C TRP A 232 -6.92 -5.30 -8.75
N SER A 233 -6.44 -4.85 -7.59
CA SER A 233 -6.89 -5.30 -6.29
C SER A 233 -7.14 -4.10 -5.36
N PRO A 234 -7.98 -4.24 -4.33
CA PRO A 234 -8.37 -3.13 -3.44
C PRO A 234 -7.27 -2.64 -2.50
N GLY A 235 -6.03 -2.96 -2.79
CA GLY A 235 -4.88 -2.58 -1.99
C GLY A 235 -4.62 -3.51 -0.81
N ALA A 236 -3.35 -3.77 -0.56
CA ALA A 236 -2.88 -4.59 0.55
C ALA A 236 -1.67 -3.95 1.26
N GLY A 237 -1.27 -2.75 0.84
CA GLY A 237 -0.21 -1.99 1.48
C GLY A 237 -0.57 -1.56 2.90
N CYS A 238 0.41 -1.44 3.78
CA CYS A 238 0.27 -0.95 5.13
C CYS A 238 1.25 0.20 5.38
N LEU A 239 0.73 1.39 5.71
CA LEU A 239 1.54 2.58 5.91
C LEU A 239 2.00 2.76 7.36
N ASN A 240 1.24 2.25 8.32
CA ASN A 240 1.52 2.34 9.74
C ASN A 240 1.62 0.95 10.34
N ALA A 241 2.78 0.31 10.19
CA ALA A 241 3.04 -1.01 10.72
C ALA A 241 3.97 -0.92 11.93
N TYR A 242 3.61 -1.57 13.02
CA TYR A 242 4.44 -1.71 14.19
C TYR A 242 4.79 -3.17 14.43
N LEU A 243 6.02 -3.41 14.84
CA LEU A 243 6.42 -4.70 15.34
C LEU A 243 5.71 -4.94 16.69
N ALA A 244 4.72 -5.83 16.70
CA ALA A 244 3.92 -6.13 17.89
C ALA A 244 4.65 -7.06 18.86
N THR A 245 5.52 -7.94 18.34
CA THR A 245 6.36 -8.82 19.14
C THR A 245 7.81 -8.73 18.68
N VAL A 246 8.74 -8.81 19.63
CA VAL A 246 10.16 -8.89 19.31
C VAL A 246 10.41 -10.19 18.54
N PRO A 247 11.13 -10.18 17.42
CA PRO A 247 11.45 -11.39 16.69
C PRO A 247 12.10 -12.43 17.58
N SER A 248 11.56 -13.64 17.61
CA SER A 248 12.21 -14.79 18.22
C SER A 248 13.16 -15.40 17.19
N ARG A 249 14.32 -15.78 17.65
CA ARG A 249 15.36 -16.41 16.84
C ARG A 249 15.68 -17.81 17.38
N GLU A 250 15.52 -18.80 16.52
CA GLU A 250 16.01 -20.15 16.80
C GLU A 250 17.24 -20.44 15.95
N ALA A 251 18.35 -20.73 16.61
CA ALA A 251 19.55 -21.18 15.92
C ALA A 251 19.33 -22.58 15.35
N GLN A 252 19.41 -22.70 14.05
CA GLN A 252 19.40 -24.01 13.40
C GLN A 252 20.81 -24.57 13.29
N ALA A 253 20.93 -25.90 13.28
CA ALA A 253 22.17 -26.57 13.03
C ALA A 253 22.81 -26.07 11.72
N ALA A 254 24.13 -25.90 11.71
CA ALA A 254 24.86 -25.51 10.51
C ALA A 254 24.65 -26.56 9.43
N TYR A 255 23.95 -26.20 8.37
CA TYR A 255 23.85 -27.04 7.17
C TYR A 255 25.04 -26.73 6.27
N ILE A 256 25.80 -27.74 5.95
CA ILE A 256 26.78 -27.70 4.88
C ILE A 256 26.01 -28.03 3.60
N VAL A 257 25.59 -27.01 2.90
CA VAL A 257 25.05 -27.21 1.53
C VAL A 257 26.12 -26.70 0.58
N ALA A 258 26.74 -27.66 -0.12
CA ALA A 258 27.64 -27.46 -1.26
C ALA A 258 28.29 -26.05 -1.36
N ASN A 259 29.32 -25.77 -0.56
CA ASN A 259 30.09 -24.51 -0.51
C ASN A 259 29.44 -23.30 0.21
N ASP A 260 28.33 -23.45 0.87
CA ASP A 260 27.70 -22.38 1.63
C ASP A 260 27.88 -22.65 3.13
N TRP A 261 28.95 -22.08 3.72
CA TRP A 261 29.23 -22.16 5.15
C TRP A 261 28.50 -21.04 5.87
N GLY A 262 27.36 -21.32 6.49
CA GLY A 262 26.62 -20.30 7.22
C GLY A 262 25.73 -20.89 8.32
N ARG A 263 25.67 -20.17 9.46
CA ARG A 263 24.62 -20.41 10.46
C ARG A 263 23.30 -19.93 9.90
N ARG A 264 22.34 -20.81 9.75
CA ARG A 264 20.97 -20.46 9.42
C ARG A 264 20.16 -20.31 10.70
N SER A 265 19.21 -19.41 10.69
CA SER A 265 18.31 -19.18 11.82
C SER A 265 16.87 -19.12 11.35
N ALA A 266 15.98 -19.64 12.15
CA ALA A 266 14.55 -19.42 12.00
C ALA A 266 14.16 -18.15 12.76
N TYR A 267 13.21 -17.38 12.24
CA TYR A 267 12.68 -16.19 12.86
C TYR A 267 11.16 -16.21 12.83
N SER A 268 10.54 -15.70 13.90
CA SER A 268 9.10 -15.42 13.92
C SER A 268 8.81 -14.11 14.62
N TRP A 269 7.83 -13.37 14.14
CA TRP A 269 7.37 -12.12 14.74
C TRP A 269 5.96 -11.78 14.27
N VAL A 270 5.36 -10.79 14.91
CA VAL A 270 4.05 -10.25 14.53
C VAL A 270 4.19 -8.78 14.20
N ILE A 271 3.64 -8.36 13.08
CA ILE A 271 3.49 -6.96 12.67
C ILE A 271 2.01 -6.61 12.80
N ARG A 272 1.72 -5.45 13.38
CA ARG A 272 0.35 -4.95 13.52
C ARG A 272 0.21 -3.59 12.85
N GLU A 273 -0.86 -3.42 12.09
CA GLU A 273 -1.30 -2.13 11.60
C GLU A 273 -1.89 -1.32 12.76
N ILE A 274 -1.47 -0.07 12.93
CA ILE A 274 -1.94 0.81 14.00
C ILE A 274 -2.29 2.16 13.41
N GLY A 275 -3.53 2.55 13.58
CA GLY A 275 -4.00 3.91 13.35
C GLY A 275 -4.31 4.27 11.90
N ASP A 276 -4.79 5.48 11.72
CA ASP A 276 -5.09 6.07 10.43
C ASP A 276 -3.81 6.26 9.61
N ALA A 277 -3.86 5.92 8.34
CA ALA A 277 -2.79 6.17 7.37
C ALA A 277 -2.36 7.64 7.29
N HIS A 278 -3.18 8.54 7.82
CA HIS A 278 -2.92 9.98 7.88
C HIS A 278 -1.79 10.37 8.86
N MET A 279 -1.57 9.59 9.90
CA MET A 279 -0.60 9.94 10.96
C MET A 279 0.86 9.63 10.60
N ALA A 280 1.11 8.82 9.57
CA ALA A 280 2.45 8.42 9.17
C ALA A 280 3.26 9.51 8.44
N HIS A 281 2.61 10.61 8.05
CA HIS A 281 3.21 11.60 7.15
C HIS A 281 3.36 13.00 7.73
N THR A 282 3.00 13.20 8.99
CA THR A 282 3.08 14.51 9.67
C THR A 282 4.27 14.65 10.63
N GLY A 283 5.23 13.74 10.57
CA GLY A 283 6.42 13.77 11.41
C GLY A 283 7.69 14.11 10.64
#